data_ab70f436c2c646c206a54edf2d5449ab
#
_entry.id   ab70f436c2c646c206a54edf2d5449ab
#
_cell.length_a   1.000
_cell.length_b   1.000
_cell.length_c   1.000
_cell.angle_alpha   90.00
_cell.angle_beta   90.00
_cell.angle_gamma   90.00
#
_symmetry.space_group_name_H-M   'P 1'
#
loop_
_entity.id
_entity.type
_entity.pdbx_description
1 polymer ?
#
loop_
_entity_poly.entity_id
_entity_poly.type
_entity_poly.pdbx_seq_one_letter_code
_entity_poly.pdbx_strand_id
1 'polypeptide(L)'
;MSDQAQPVRPGDVYPPYAAGQQEARRQRDEVLARDRQQHDDSLRVTETDQHDGRRVVTATAAGQVMAQFTVPAPGPTGAIGKATDAVTIGEALQAAAGDAPVDLADAAAVQAAETRATGLGRVVPGGVAAAAQKAAETNMRLDAGEEKVRLREVVGSATGVMPANKAVTREDARKVAAAAERNARGRGGSDVADSVAAAAEMNQGV
;
A
#
# COMPACT_ATOMS: atom_id res chain seq x y z
N MET A 1 -9.27 -86.59 -11.31
CA MET A 1 -8.56 -85.43 -11.94
C MET A 1 -8.69 -84.28 -11.00
N SER A 2 -7.60 -84.02 -10.25
CA SER A 2 -7.57 -82.96 -9.22
C SER A 2 -7.06 -81.72 -9.91
N ASP A 3 -7.94 -80.72 -10.01
CA ASP A 3 -7.60 -79.39 -10.49
C ASP A 3 -6.85 -78.64 -9.36
N GLN A 4 -5.54 -78.59 -9.48
CA GLN A 4 -4.73 -77.80 -8.54
C GLN A 4 -4.78 -76.34 -8.96
N ALA A 5 -5.58 -75.54 -8.22
CA ALA A 5 -5.54 -74.10 -8.33
C ALA A 5 -4.14 -73.61 -7.99
N GLN A 6 -3.50 -72.93 -8.94
CA GLN A 6 -2.19 -72.29 -8.70
C GLN A 6 -2.33 -71.16 -7.70
N PRO A 7 -1.39 -71.00 -6.74
CA PRO A 7 -1.41 -69.92 -5.79
C PRO A 7 -1.18 -68.58 -6.52
N VAL A 8 -2.09 -67.62 -6.35
CA VAL A 8 -1.99 -66.24 -6.83
C VAL A 8 -0.78 -65.59 -6.19
N ARG A 9 0.16 -65.10 -6.99
CA ARG A 9 1.35 -64.38 -6.50
C ARG A 9 0.97 -62.98 -6.03
N PRO A 10 1.60 -62.46 -4.98
CA PRO A 10 1.28 -61.11 -4.46
C PRO A 10 1.38 -59.97 -5.44
N GLY A 11 1.95 -60.18 -6.63
CA GLY A 11 2.04 -59.16 -7.72
C GLY A 11 0.87 -59.14 -8.67
N ASP A 12 0.01 -60.19 -8.69
CA ASP A 12 -1.08 -60.32 -9.68
C ASP A 12 -2.39 -59.63 -9.21
N VAL A 13 -2.45 -59.18 -7.95
CA VAL A 13 -3.68 -58.61 -7.35
C VAL A 13 -3.72 -57.07 -7.41
N TYR A 14 -2.59 -56.41 -7.69
CA TYR A 14 -2.53 -54.97 -7.80
C TYR A 14 -2.16 -54.55 -9.22
N PRO A 15 -3.04 -53.81 -9.94
CA PRO A 15 -2.62 -53.14 -11.16
C PRO A 15 -1.47 -52.17 -10.83
N PRO A 16 -0.53 -51.97 -11.76
CA PRO A 16 0.67 -51.18 -11.47
C PRO A 16 0.29 -49.75 -11.10
N TYR A 17 0.42 -49.45 -9.83
CA TYR A 17 0.16 -48.12 -9.22
C TYR A 17 0.92 -46.99 -9.93
N ALA A 18 1.97 -47.31 -10.65
CA ALA A 18 2.81 -46.36 -11.37
C ALA A 18 2.14 -45.75 -12.61
N ALA A 19 1.29 -46.45 -13.31
CA ALA A 19 0.63 -45.94 -14.53
C ALA A 19 -0.45 -44.90 -14.18
N GLY A 20 -1.29 -45.20 -13.18
CA GLY A 20 -2.32 -44.24 -12.73
C GLY A 20 -1.76 -42.96 -12.08
N GLN A 21 -0.61 -43.06 -11.42
CA GLN A 21 0.05 -41.86 -10.83
C GLN A 21 0.66 -40.97 -11.91
N GLN A 22 1.22 -41.51 -12.97
CA GLN A 22 1.75 -40.73 -14.08
C GLN A 22 0.63 -40.00 -14.84
N GLU A 23 -0.50 -40.67 -15.05
CA GLU A 23 -1.65 -40.08 -15.70
C GLU A 23 -2.31 -38.99 -14.87
N ALA A 24 -2.46 -39.20 -13.57
CA ALA A 24 -2.92 -38.20 -12.62
C ALA A 24 -1.97 -36.98 -12.50
N ARG A 25 -0.67 -37.20 -12.60
CA ARG A 25 0.32 -36.10 -12.67
C ARG A 25 0.20 -35.31 -13.97
N ARG A 26 0.08 -35.98 -15.11
CA ARG A 26 -0.13 -35.32 -16.42
C ARG A 26 -1.40 -34.48 -16.45
N GLN A 27 -2.51 -35.02 -15.96
CA GLN A 27 -3.78 -34.31 -15.90
C GLN A 27 -3.69 -33.07 -14.96
N ARG A 28 -3.02 -33.21 -13.82
CA ARG A 28 -2.80 -32.08 -12.92
C ARG A 28 -1.89 -31.02 -13.54
N ASP A 29 -0.81 -31.43 -14.20
CA ASP A 29 0.12 -30.51 -14.86
C ASP A 29 -0.54 -29.81 -16.04
N GLU A 30 -1.44 -30.49 -16.76
CA GLU A 30 -2.24 -29.89 -17.84
C GLU A 30 -3.27 -28.89 -17.32
N VAL A 31 -3.94 -29.18 -16.20
CA VAL A 31 -4.87 -28.26 -15.54
C VAL A 31 -4.10 -27.03 -15.02
N LEU A 32 -2.94 -27.23 -14.40
CA LEU A 32 -2.10 -26.13 -13.93
C LEU A 32 -1.50 -25.31 -15.09
N ALA A 33 -1.23 -25.92 -16.22
CA ALA A 33 -0.77 -25.22 -17.42
C ALA A 33 -1.89 -24.38 -18.04
N ARG A 34 -3.12 -24.90 -18.07
CA ARG A 34 -4.31 -24.14 -18.51
C ARG A 34 -4.63 -22.98 -17.56
N ASP A 35 -4.52 -23.22 -16.27
CA ASP A 35 -4.75 -22.19 -15.25
C ASP A 35 -3.69 -21.07 -15.34
N ARG A 36 -2.43 -21.41 -15.64
CA ARG A 36 -1.37 -20.42 -15.93
C ARG A 36 -1.62 -19.64 -17.21
N GLN A 37 -2.12 -20.27 -18.26
CA GLN A 37 -2.50 -19.59 -19.51
C GLN A 37 -3.72 -18.68 -19.31
N GLN A 38 -4.71 -19.11 -18.51
CA GLN A 38 -5.85 -18.27 -18.14
C GLN A 38 -5.46 -17.11 -17.20
N HIS A 39 -4.40 -17.26 -16.38
CA HIS A 39 -3.85 -16.18 -15.55
C HIS A 39 -2.97 -15.21 -16.36
N ASP A 40 -2.40 -15.63 -17.49
CA ASP A 40 -1.65 -14.75 -18.40
C ASP A 40 -2.59 -13.86 -19.26
N ASP A 41 -3.86 -14.24 -19.38
CA ASP A 41 -4.96 -13.38 -19.86
C ASP A 41 -5.49 -12.42 -18.79
N SER A 42 -4.94 -12.44 -17.58
CA SER A 42 -5.32 -11.58 -16.48
C SER A 42 -4.87 -10.13 -16.71
N LEU A 43 -5.59 -9.22 -16.10
CA LEU A 43 -5.42 -7.78 -16.18
C LEU A 43 -3.94 -7.35 -16.22
N ARG A 44 -3.49 -6.86 -17.36
CA ARG A 44 -2.17 -6.26 -17.53
C ARG A 44 -2.32 -4.74 -17.45
N VAL A 45 -1.60 -4.14 -16.55
CA VAL A 45 -1.52 -2.67 -16.43
C VAL A 45 -0.21 -2.22 -17.06
N THR A 46 -0.31 -1.32 -18.04
CA THR A 46 0.84 -0.67 -18.66
C THR A 46 0.78 0.82 -18.41
N GLU A 47 1.91 1.41 -18.09
CA GLU A 47 2.05 2.84 -17.87
C GLU A 47 2.97 3.43 -18.94
N THR A 48 2.54 4.52 -19.57
CA THR A 48 3.31 5.21 -20.61
C THR A 48 3.35 6.70 -20.29
N ASP A 49 4.55 7.23 -20.09
CA ASP A 49 4.74 8.66 -19.85
C ASP A 49 4.67 9.43 -21.17
N GLN A 50 3.90 10.51 -21.19
CA GLN A 50 3.81 11.44 -22.31
C GLN A 50 4.69 12.68 -22.07
N HIS A 51 5.16 13.29 -23.15
CA HIS A 51 6.03 14.47 -23.11
C HIS A 51 5.39 15.72 -22.48
N ASP A 52 4.07 15.71 -22.32
CA ASP A 52 3.28 16.80 -21.73
C ASP A 52 3.13 16.68 -20.19
N GLY A 53 3.92 15.80 -19.54
CA GLY A 53 3.86 15.59 -18.10
C GLY A 53 2.64 14.78 -17.65
N ARG A 54 2.06 14.00 -18.55
CA ARG A 54 0.96 13.08 -18.25
C ARG A 54 1.42 11.65 -18.40
N ARG A 55 0.85 10.76 -17.60
CA ARG A 55 1.02 9.32 -17.68
C ARG A 55 -0.29 8.67 -18.09
N VAL A 56 -0.27 7.89 -19.15
CA VAL A 56 -1.39 7.05 -19.56
C VAL A 56 -1.25 5.70 -18.91
N VAL A 57 -2.22 5.35 -18.09
CA VAL A 57 -2.36 4.02 -17.48
C VAL A 57 -3.40 3.26 -18.28
N THR A 58 -2.98 2.15 -18.88
CA THR A 58 -3.85 1.29 -19.69
C THR A 58 -3.97 -0.06 -19.01
N ALA A 59 -5.18 -0.44 -18.67
CA ALA A 59 -5.51 -1.77 -18.17
C ALA A 59 -6.05 -2.61 -19.34
N THR A 60 -5.39 -3.72 -19.62
CA THR A 60 -5.79 -4.67 -20.66
C THR A 60 -6.08 -6.03 -20.05
N ALA A 61 -7.11 -6.70 -20.52
CA ALA A 61 -7.41 -8.08 -20.20
C ALA A 61 -7.73 -8.83 -21.50
N ALA A 62 -7.17 -10.00 -21.67
CA ALA A 62 -7.33 -10.83 -22.88
C ALA A 62 -7.03 -10.07 -24.20
N GLY A 63 -6.02 -9.16 -24.16
CA GLY A 63 -5.64 -8.36 -25.32
C GLY A 63 -6.57 -7.17 -25.64
N GLN A 64 -7.62 -6.94 -24.84
CA GLN A 64 -8.55 -5.83 -24.99
C GLN A 64 -8.28 -4.75 -23.93
N VAL A 65 -8.36 -3.47 -24.35
CA VAL A 65 -8.27 -2.34 -23.41
C VAL A 65 -9.58 -2.26 -22.62
N MET A 66 -9.50 -2.55 -21.32
CA MET A 66 -10.64 -2.50 -20.41
C MET A 66 -10.84 -1.12 -19.81
N ALA A 67 -9.73 -0.43 -19.57
CA ALA A 67 -9.75 0.93 -19.06
C ALA A 67 -8.48 1.67 -19.51
N GLN A 68 -8.64 2.92 -19.83
CA GLN A 68 -7.53 3.84 -20.09
C GLN A 68 -7.84 5.16 -19.40
N PHE A 69 -6.93 5.63 -18.58
CA PHE A 69 -7.06 6.91 -17.91
C PHE A 69 -5.72 7.64 -17.90
N THR A 70 -5.79 8.94 -17.96
CA THR A 70 -4.62 9.80 -17.91
C THR A 70 -4.50 10.34 -16.49
N VAL A 71 -3.38 10.07 -15.86
CA VAL A 71 -3.01 10.68 -14.58
C VAL A 71 -1.89 11.69 -14.84
N PRO A 72 -1.73 12.73 -14.02
CA PRO A 72 -0.50 13.50 -14.03
C PRO A 72 0.65 12.52 -13.88
N ALA A 73 1.62 12.56 -14.81
CA ALA A 73 2.84 11.81 -14.59
C ALA A 73 3.39 12.29 -13.24
N PRO A 74 3.84 11.40 -12.36
CA PRO A 74 4.70 11.85 -11.28
C PRO A 74 5.78 12.66 -11.97
N GLY A 75 5.89 13.94 -11.61
CA GLY A 75 6.91 14.81 -12.17
C GLY A 75 8.21 14.06 -12.16
N PRO A 76 9.16 14.34 -13.05
CA PRO A 76 10.27 13.44 -13.36
C PRO A 76 11.03 13.08 -12.09
N THR A 77 10.61 11.99 -11.44
CA THR A 77 11.42 11.21 -10.51
C THR A 77 12.60 10.58 -11.26
N GLY A 78 12.72 10.94 -12.53
CA GLY A 78 13.83 10.61 -13.42
C GLY A 78 14.74 11.79 -13.72
N ALA A 79 14.51 12.95 -13.21
CA ALA A 79 15.57 13.92 -13.04
C ALA A 79 16.39 13.53 -11.82
N ILE A 80 17.28 12.57 -12.02
CA ILE A 80 18.61 12.60 -11.41
C ILE A 80 19.25 13.90 -11.92
N GLY A 81 18.77 15.00 -11.38
CA GLY A 81 19.19 16.31 -11.74
C GLY A 81 18.64 17.27 -10.71
N LYS A 82 19.34 17.42 -9.57
CA LYS A 82 19.00 18.14 -8.36
C LYS A 82 17.81 17.48 -7.66
N ALA A 83 18.10 16.62 -6.68
CA ALA A 83 17.27 16.52 -5.51
C ALA A 83 16.97 17.97 -5.12
N THR A 84 15.73 18.42 -5.31
CA THR A 84 15.30 19.64 -4.62
C THR A 84 15.42 19.25 -3.17
N ASP A 85 16.21 20.02 -2.38
CA ASP A 85 16.34 19.83 -0.93
C ASP A 85 14.99 20.03 -0.21
N ALA A 86 13.92 20.02 -0.96
CA ALA A 86 12.57 20.23 -0.49
C ALA A 86 12.03 19.00 0.23
N VAL A 87 11.68 19.18 1.49
CA VAL A 87 11.08 18.14 2.34
C VAL A 87 9.70 17.77 1.81
N THR A 88 9.47 16.49 1.62
CA THR A 88 8.19 15.95 1.18
C THR A 88 7.22 15.77 2.35
N ILE A 89 5.92 15.59 2.04
CA ILE A 89 4.90 15.33 3.06
C ILE A 89 5.22 14.03 3.83
N GLY A 90 5.69 12.99 3.15
CA GLY A 90 6.06 11.73 3.80
C GLY A 90 7.26 11.86 4.73
N GLU A 91 8.28 12.62 4.34
CA GLU A 91 9.43 12.93 5.21
C GLU A 91 9.02 13.76 6.42
N ALA A 92 8.12 14.73 6.24
CA ALA A 92 7.56 15.49 7.34
C ALA A 92 6.78 14.62 8.33
N LEU A 93 6.01 13.64 7.82
CA LEU A 93 5.33 12.65 8.66
C LEU A 93 6.33 11.75 9.41
N GLN A 94 7.40 11.32 8.76
CA GLN A 94 8.45 10.54 9.43
C GLN A 94 9.19 11.37 10.49
N ALA A 95 9.40 12.65 10.25
CA ALA A 95 10.01 13.55 11.24
C ALA A 95 9.11 13.74 12.48
N ALA A 96 7.78 13.63 12.32
CA ALA A 96 6.82 13.62 13.42
C ALA A 96 6.82 12.32 14.23
N ALA A 97 7.52 11.28 13.79
CA ALA A 97 7.51 9.94 14.39
C ALA A 97 8.09 9.95 15.82
N GLY A 98 7.29 10.37 16.76
CA GLY A 98 7.60 10.44 18.19
C GLY A 98 7.06 9.27 19.00
N ASP A 99 7.37 9.30 20.30
CA ASP A 99 6.91 8.33 21.29
C ASP A 99 5.52 8.65 21.87
N ALA A 100 4.92 9.76 21.46
CA ALA A 100 3.58 10.15 21.89
C ALA A 100 2.54 9.15 21.40
N PRO A 101 1.55 8.79 22.23
CA PRO A 101 0.41 7.98 21.79
C PRO A 101 -0.40 8.74 20.74
N VAL A 102 -0.76 8.05 19.66
CA VAL A 102 -1.61 8.63 18.61
C VAL A 102 -2.96 9.03 19.19
N ASP A 103 -3.36 10.28 18.96
CA ASP A 103 -4.66 10.79 19.32
C ASP A 103 -5.51 11.16 18.08
N LEU A 104 -6.71 11.70 18.31
CA LEU A 104 -7.61 12.07 17.22
C LEU A 104 -7.09 13.27 16.40
N ALA A 105 -6.32 14.17 17.01
CA ALA A 105 -5.72 15.30 16.31
C ALA A 105 -4.62 14.81 15.35
N ASP A 106 -3.78 13.90 15.83
CA ASP A 106 -2.75 13.25 15.01
C ASP A 106 -3.36 12.48 13.85
N ALA A 107 -4.39 11.66 14.12
CA ALA A 107 -5.07 10.89 13.09
C ALA A 107 -5.69 11.80 12.01
N ALA A 108 -6.27 12.93 12.40
CA ALA A 108 -6.83 13.91 11.47
C ALA A 108 -5.75 14.65 10.67
N ALA A 109 -4.61 14.96 11.33
CA ALA A 109 -3.46 15.57 10.66
C ALA A 109 -2.85 14.61 9.62
N VAL A 110 -2.63 13.35 10.00
CA VAL A 110 -2.12 12.30 9.07
C VAL A 110 -3.07 12.11 7.91
N GLN A 111 -4.38 12.07 8.14
CA GLN A 111 -5.38 11.97 7.08
C GLN A 111 -5.32 13.16 6.10
N ALA A 112 -5.22 14.37 6.63
CA ALA A 112 -5.09 15.56 5.80
C ALA A 112 -3.78 15.52 5.00
N ALA A 113 -2.67 15.12 5.61
CA ALA A 113 -1.38 14.99 4.96
C ALA A 113 -1.41 13.95 3.83
N GLU A 114 -1.94 12.75 4.07
CA GLU A 114 -2.09 11.71 3.04
C GLU A 114 -2.97 12.19 1.87
N THR A 115 -4.09 12.83 2.16
CA THR A 115 -4.99 13.38 1.15
C THR A 115 -4.29 14.43 0.29
N ARG A 116 -3.43 15.26 0.89
CA ARG A 116 -2.63 16.28 0.19
C ARG A 116 -1.49 15.67 -0.62
N ALA A 117 -0.82 14.66 -0.08
CA ALA A 117 0.27 13.96 -0.77
C ALA A 117 -0.22 13.21 -2.01
N THR A 118 -1.35 12.52 -1.88
CA THR A 118 -1.90 11.69 -2.96
C THR A 118 -2.76 12.48 -3.96
N GLY A 119 -3.32 13.63 -3.55
CA GLY A 119 -4.27 14.39 -4.37
C GLY A 119 -5.62 13.70 -4.61
N LEU A 120 -5.87 12.55 -3.98
CA LEU A 120 -7.06 11.73 -4.24
C LEU A 120 -8.33 12.28 -3.59
N GLY A 121 -8.23 13.25 -2.66
CA GLY A 121 -9.37 13.82 -1.94
C GLY A 121 -10.08 12.85 -0.99
N ARG A 122 -9.54 11.66 -0.78
CA ARG A 122 -10.08 10.59 0.06
C ARG A 122 -8.97 9.80 0.74
N VAL A 123 -9.31 9.13 1.83
CA VAL A 123 -8.40 8.21 2.54
C VAL A 123 -8.07 7.01 1.64
N VAL A 124 -6.81 6.64 1.59
CA VAL A 124 -6.35 5.44 0.87
C VAL A 124 -6.65 4.23 1.75
N PRO A 125 -7.41 3.24 1.27
CA PRO A 125 -7.64 2.01 2.04
C PRO A 125 -6.32 1.32 2.38
N GLY A 126 -6.09 1.06 3.68
CA GLY A 126 -4.83 0.48 4.16
C GLY A 126 -3.66 1.45 4.18
N GLY A 127 -3.86 2.73 3.90
CA GLY A 127 -2.85 3.79 3.97
C GLY A 127 -2.52 4.22 5.40
N VAL A 128 -1.59 5.19 5.49
CA VAL A 128 -1.11 5.72 6.77
C VAL A 128 -2.26 6.36 7.58
N ALA A 129 -3.18 7.06 6.92
CA ALA A 129 -4.34 7.66 7.56
C ALA A 129 -5.27 6.62 8.19
N ALA A 130 -5.53 5.51 7.50
CA ALA A 130 -6.35 4.43 8.04
C ALA A 130 -5.69 3.77 9.27
N ALA A 131 -4.37 3.61 9.24
CA ALA A 131 -3.60 3.12 10.38
C ALA A 131 -3.65 4.09 11.57
N ALA A 132 -3.49 5.40 11.31
CA ALA A 132 -3.58 6.43 12.35
C ALA A 132 -4.97 6.50 13.01
N GLN A 133 -6.03 6.41 12.23
CA GLN A 133 -7.40 6.37 12.76
C GLN A 133 -7.62 5.17 13.66
N LYS A 134 -7.22 3.97 13.20
CA LYS A 134 -7.31 2.76 14.01
C LYS A 134 -6.51 2.87 15.31
N ALA A 135 -5.29 3.42 15.24
CA ALA A 135 -4.45 3.63 16.42
C ALA A 135 -5.10 4.58 17.44
N ALA A 136 -5.63 5.72 16.97
CA ALA A 136 -6.32 6.68 17.83
C ALA A 136 -7.56 6.08 18.49
N GLU A 137 -8.38 5.35 17.74
CA GLU A 137 -9.56 4.65 18.28
C GLU A 137 -9.18 3.59 19.31
N THR A 138 -8.10 2.84 19.05
CA THR A 138 -7.59 1.84 20.00
C THR A 138 -7.14 2.53 21.28
N ASN A 139 -6.30 3.57 21.14
CA ASN A 139 -5.75 4.31 22.28
C ASN A 139 -6.82 4.98 23.16
N MET A 140 -7.97 5.36 22.57
CA MET A 140 -9.10 5.90 23.35
C MET A 140 -9.81 4.87 24.22
N ARG A 141 -9.71 3.59 23.88
CA ARG A 141 -10.36 2.48 24.62
C ARG A 141 -9.45 1.90 25.70
N LEU A 142 -8.15 2.17 25.61
CA LEU A 142 -7.15 1.67 26.55
C LEU A 142 -7.12 2.52 27.81
N ASP A 143 -7.02 1.86 28.96
CA ASP A 143 -6.91 2.52 30.27
C ASP A 143 -5.50 3.08 30.53
N ALA A 144 -5.41 3.87 31.60
CA ALA A 144 -4.13 4.41 32.05
C ALA A 144 -3.24 3.26 32.55
N GLY A 145 -2.14 3.03 31.86
CA GLY A 145 -1.17 1.94 32.18
C GLY A 145 -1.10 0.86 31.11
N GLU A 146 -2.02 0.82 30.17
CA GLU A 146 -1.94 -0.05 28.99
C GLU A 146 -1.02 0.55 27.92
N GLU A 147 -0.36 -0.33 27.16
CA GLU A 147 0.55 0.10 26.10
C GLU A 147 -0.24 0.66 24.93
N LYS A 148 -0.08 1.94 24.66
CA LYS A 148 -0.74 2.68 23.58
C LYS A 148 0.11 2.65 22.31
N VAL A 149 -0.56 2.57 21.16
CA VAL A 149 0.07 2.69 19.83
C VAL A 149 0.67 4.08 19.70
N ARG A 150 1.93 4.15 19.34
CA ARG A 150 2.70 5.40 19.24
C ARG A 150 2.75 5.92 17.81
N LEU A 151 2.96 7.22 17.68
CA LEU A 151 2.98 7.88 16.38
C LEU A 151 4.04 7.29 15.44
N ARG A 152 5.22 6.96 15.95
CA ARG A 152 6.30 6.31 15.18
C ARG A 152 5.92 4.99 14.53
N GLU A 153 5.04 4.22 15.17
CA GLU A 153 4.59 2.92 14.66
C GLU A 153 3.67 3.08 13.45
N VAL A 154 2.97 4.22 13.38
CA VAL A 154 2.04 4.54 12.31
C VAL A 154 2.73 5.23 11.14
N VAL A 155 3.55 6.24 11.41
CA VAL A 155 4.10 7.10 10.36
C VAL A 155 5.55 6.76 9.96
N GLY A 156 6.20 5.85 10.67
CA GLY A 156 7.62 5.51 10.44
C GLY A 156 7.94 4.98 9.04
N SER A 157 6.95 4.49 8.30
CA SER A 157 7.10 4.03 6.91
C SER A 157 6.37 4.91 5.88
N ALA A 158 5.96 6.11 6.26
CA ALA A 158 5.09 6.97 5.44
C ALA A 158 5.64 7.23 4.04
N THR A 159 6.95 7.45 3.89
CA THR A 159 7.58 7.68 2.58
C THR A 159 7.50 6.47 1.65
N GLY A 160 7.53 5.25 2.21
CA GLY A 160 7.49 4.01 1.44
C GLY A 160 6.08 3.59 1.01
N VAL A 161 5.04 4.09 1.69
CA VAL A 161 3.66 3.65 1.47
C VAL A 161 2.75 4.73 0.86
N MET A 162 3.21 5.99 0.78
CA MET A 162 2.46 7.07 0.15
C MET A 162 2.82 7.21 -1.32
N PRO A 163 1.92 6.85 -2.25
CA PRO A 163 2.11 7.14 -3.65
C PRO A 163 2.00 8.66 -3.90
N ALA A 164 2.70 9.14 -4.92
CA ALA A 164 2.67 10.55 -5.37
C ALA A 164 3.05 11.57 -4.26
N ASN A 165 4.00 11.19 -3.40
CA ASN A 165 4.52 12.04 -2.34
C ASN A 165 5.16 13.33 -2.92
N LYS A 166 4.69 14.49 -2.49
CA LYS A 166 5.12 15.80 -2.99
C LYS A 166 5.76 16.66 -1.90
N ALA A 167 6.54 17.67 -2.32
CA ALA A 167 7.06 18.69 -1.41
C ALA A 167 5.94 19.39 -0.64
N VAL A 168 6.18 19.65 0.65
CA VAL A 168 5.22 20.36 1.50
C VAL A 168 5.12 21.81 1.09
N THR A 169 3.90 22.33 0.96
CA THR A 169 3.61 23.74 0.74
C THR A 169 2.98 24.37 1.98
N ARG A 170 3.00 25.71 2.09
CA ARG A 170 2.28 26.45 3.14
C ARG A 170 0.78 26.13 3.17
N GLU A 171 0.19 25.91 2.02
CA GLU A 171 -1.24 25.56 1.93
C GLU A 171 -1.48 24.17 2.53
N ASP A 172 -0.58 23.22 2.26
CA ASP A 172 -0.67 21.87 2.83
C ASP A 172 -0.56 21.95 4.37
N ALA A 173 0.44 22.67 4.88
CA ALA A 173 0.63 22.85 6.32
C ALA A 173 -0.60 23.46 7.00
N ARG A 174 -1.19 24.53 6.42
CA ARG A 174 -2.41 25.14 6.96
C ARG A 174 -3.58 24.16 7.01
N LYS A 175 -3.76 23.32 5.98
CA LYS A 175 -4.85 22.35 5.92
C LYS A 175 -4.65 21.22 6.92
N VAL A 176 -3.42 20.77 7.10
CA VAL A 176 -3.06 19.75 8.10
C VAL A 176 -3.29 20.30 9.52
N ALA A 177 -2.79 21.50 9.82
CA ALA A 177 -3.00 22.16 11.11
C ALA A 177 -4.49 22.36 11.42
N ALA A 178 -5.27 22.86 10.46
CA ALA A 178 -6.72 23.03 10.65
C ALA A 178 -7.46 21.70 10.86
N ALA A 179 -6.97 20.58 10.32
CA ALA A 179 -7.54 19.27 10.57
C ALA A 179 -7.22 18.79 11.98
N ALA A 180 -6.00 18.98 12.45
CA ALA A 180 -5.59 18.70 13.83
C ALA A 180 -6.41 19.51 14.85
N GLU A 181 -6.49 20.83 14.66
CA GLU A 181 -7.21 21.74 15.55
C GLU A 181 -8.69 21.36 15.74
N ARG A 182 -9.37 21.03 14.64
CA ARG A 182 -10.79 20.59 14.72
C ARG A 182 -10.98 19.33 15.57
N ASN A 183 -9.95 18.52 15.75
CA ASN A 183 -10.02 17.25 16.46
C ASN A 183 -9.26 17.24 17.80
N ALA A 184 -8.57 18.34 18.15
CA ALA A 184 -7.72 18.43 19.33
C ALA A 184 -8.48 18.38 20.68
N ARG A 185 -9.81 18.59 20.70
CA ARG A 185 -10.65 18.57 21.92
C ARG A 185 -10.04 19.30 23.13
N GLY A 186 -9.35 20.43 22.88
CA GLY A 186 -8.72 21.22 23.93
C GLY A 186 -7.35 20.70 24.42
N ARG A 187 -6.78 19.70 23.77
CA ARG A 187 -5.38 19.31 23.92
C ARG A 187 -4.51 20.16 22.99
N GLY A 188 -3.25 20.36 23.37
CA GLY A 188 -2.27 21.10 22.56
C GLY A 188 -2.12 20.52 21.14
N GLY A 189 -1.34 21.22 20.30
CA GLY A 189 -1.16 20.88 18.87
C GLY A 189 -0.80 19.41 18.60
N SER A 190 -0.77 19.07 17.32
CA SER A 190 -0.37 17.75 16.86
C SER A 190 1.09 17.80 16.41
N ASP A 191 1.93 16.86 16.87
CA ASP A 191 3.31 16.71 16.42
C ASP A 191 3.41 16.59 14.89
N VAL A 192 2.39 15.97 14.27
CA VAL A 192 2.26 15.87 12.82
C VAL A 192 2.07 17.23 12.18
N ALA A 193 1.18 18.05 12.72
CA ALA A 193 0.92 19.39 12.18
C ALA A 193 2.15 20.30 12.30
N ASP A 194 2.84 20.21 13.42
CA ASP A 194 4.06 21.01 13.69
C ASP A 194 5.21 20.58 12.74
N SER A 195 5.40 19.29 12.53
CA SER A 195 6.40 18.77 11.56
C SER A 195 6.09 19.18 10.12
N VAL A 196 4.85 19.12 9.71
CA VAL A 196 4.44 19.55 8.36
C VAL A 196 4.59 21.06 8.20
N ALA A 197 4.33 21.86 9.25
CA ALA A 197 4.55 23.30 9.25
C ALA A 197 6.04 23.64 9.11
N ALA A 198 6.90 22.99 9.90
CA ALA A 198 8.35 23.16 9.83
C ALA A 198 8.91 22.80 8.44
N ALA A 199 8.44 21.70 7.84
CA ALA A 199 8.80 21.31 6.48
C ALA A 199 8.38 22.35 5.44
N ALA A 200 7.20 22.94 5.59
CA ALA A 200 6.75 24.02 4.71
C ALA A 200 7.60 25.29 4.82
N GLU A 201 8.11 25.59 5.99
CA GLU A 201 9.04 26.72 6.20
C GLU A 201 10.40 26.44 5.57
N MET A 202 10.95 25.24 5.76
CA MET A 202 12.22 24.84 5.13
C MET A 202 12.15 24.94 3.60
N ASN A 203 11.05 24.49 3.01
CA ASN A 203 10.86 24.52 1.56
C ASN A 203 10.71 25.93 0.94
N GLN A 204 10.58 26.97 1.76
CA GLN A 204 10.50 28.35 1.27
C GLN A 204 11.87 29.03 1.19
N GLY A 205 12.88 28.49 1.86
CA GLY A 205 14.24 28.99 1.84
C GLY A 205 15.09 28.45 0.68
N VAL A 206 14.50 27.56 -0.12
CA VAL A 206 15.09 26.96 -1.32
C VAL A 206 14.43 27.58 -2.57
#